data_e50578ff4455fc4b4e96a86ccbf3de40
#
_entry.id   e50578ff4455fc4b4e96a86ccbf3de40
#
_cell.length_a   1.000
_cell.length_b   1.000
_cell.length_c   1.000
_cell.angle_alpha   90.00
_cell.angle_beta   90.00
_cell.angle_gamma   90.00
#
_symmetry.space_group_name_H-M   'P 1'
#
loop_
_entity.id
_entity.type
_entity.pdbx_description
1 polymer ?
#
loop_
_entity_poly.entity_id
_entity_poly.type
_entity_poly.pdbx_seq_one_letter_code
_entity_poly.pdbx_strand_id
1 'polypeptide(L)'
;MAVINFEIFKVIGTLSEDKDGWKKQLTCTSWGKYNPKFDLRAWDGEYTSMKKGITLSLEELIALRDLLNESDLETILAEAIEEKQASKE
;
A
#
# COMPACT_ATOMS: atom_id res chain seq x y z
N MET A 1 1.86 -27.89 5.39
CA MET A 1 1.55 -26.70 4.61
C MET A 1 1.13 -25.55 5.52
N ALA A 2 1.78 -24.42 5.39
CA ALA A 2 1.44 -23.28 6.23
C ALA A 2 0.19 -22.60 5.67
N VAL A 3 -0.82 -22.43 6.53
CA VAL A 3 -2.01 -21.67 6.18
C VAL A 3 -1.89 -20.31 6.86
N ILE A 4 -1.94 -19.26 6.06
CA ILE A 4 -1.92 -17.91 6.59
C ILE A 4 -3.35 -17.53 6.94
N ASN A 5 -3.63 -17.41 8.22
CA ASN A 5 -4.92 -16.95 8.69
C ASN A 5 -4.91 -15.43 8.74
N PHE A 6 -5.92 -14.83 8.16
CA PHE A 6 -6.05 -13.38 8.21
C PHE A 6 -7.52 -13.01 8.25
N GLU A 7 -7.79 -11.81 8.74
CA GLU A 7 -9.14 -11.27 8.73
C GLU A 7 -9.06 -9.80 8.35
N ILE A 8 -9.74 -9.43 7.26
CA ILE A 8 -9.80 -8.04 6.81
C ILE A 8 -11.00 -7.39 7.51
N PHE A 9 -10.71 -6.45 8.39
CA PHE A 9 -11.77 -5.74 9.11
C PHE A 9 -12.33 -4.59 8.30
N LYS A 10 -11.50 -3.98 7.45
CA LYS A 10 -11.96 -2.90 6.61
C LYS A 10 -11.05 -2.72 5.41
N VAL A 11 -11.65 -2.56 4.26
CA VAL A 11 -10.94 -2.09 3.06
C VAL A 11 -11.11 -0.57 3.06
N ILE A 12 -10.01 0.14 3.32
CA ILE A 12 -10.06 1.60 3.40
C ILE A 12 -10.18 2.19 2.00
N GLY A 13 -9.44 1.65 1.04
CA GLY A 13 -9.54 2.09 -0.33
C GLY A 13 -8.62 1.33 -1.26
N THR A 14 -8.84 1.53 -2.56
CA THR A 14 -8.07 0.91 -3.62
C THR A 14 -7.23 1.97 -4.30
N LEU A 15 -5.93 1.69 -4.45
CA LEU A 15 -5.01 2.59 -5.12
C LEU A 15 -5.00 2.35 -6.63
N SER A 16 -5.07 1.09 -7.02
CA SER A 16 -5.00 0.73 -8.44
C SER A 16 -5.53 -0.68 -8.63
N GLU A 17 -5.87 -0.99 -9.87
CA GLU A 17 -6.27 -2.34 -10.27
C GLU A 17 -5.57 -2.63 -11.58
N ASP A 18 -4.92 -3.80 -11.68
CA ASP A 18 -4.26 -4.16 -12.93
C ASP A 18 -5.22 -4.93 -13.85
N LYS A 19 -4.74 -5.28 -15.04
CA LYS A 19 -5.58 -5.94 -16.04
C LYS A 19 -6.00 -7.36 -15.65
N ASP A 20 -5.30 -7.93 -14.69
CA ASP A 20 -5.60 -9.29 -14.21
C ASP A 20 -6.51 -9.28 -12.98
N GLY A 21 -6.98 -8.11 -12.57
CA GLY A 21 -7.90 -7.99 -11.46
C GLY A 21 -7.26 -7.84 -10.10
N TRP A 22 -5.93 -7.70 -10.04
CA TRP A 22 -5.25 -7.45 -8.78
C TRP A 22 -5.45 -6.01 -8.35
N LYS A 23 -5.90 -5.84 -7.13
CA LYS A 23 -6.20 -4.52 -6.57
C LYS A 23 -5.20 -4.21 -5.47
N LYS A 24 -4.45 -3.14 -5.63
CA LYS A 24 -3.57 -2.66 -4.58
C LYS A 24 -4.40 -1.83 -3.62
N GLN A 25 -4.48 -2.29 -2.38
CA GLN A 25 -5.42 -1.72 -1.40
C GLN A 25 -4.76 -1.43 -0.08
N LEU A 26 -5.30 -0.41 0.58
CA LEU A 26 -5.01 -0.10 1.97
C LEU A 26 -6.15 -0.70 2.80
N THR A 27 -5.80 -1.58 3.72
CA THR A 27 -6.78 -2.28 4.55
C THR A 27 -6.38 -2.23 6.01
N CYS A 28 -7.34 -2.57 6.87
CA CYS A 28 -7.07 -2.86 8.27
C CYS A 28 -7.25 -4.37 8.43
N THR A 29 -6.17 -5.08 8.69
CA THR A 29 -6.14 -6.54 8.63
C THR A 29 -5.42 -7.11 9.84
N SER A 30 -5.99 -8.19 10.38
CA SER A 30 -5.37 -8.98 11.43
C SER A 30 -4.70 -10.20 10.79
N TRP A 31 -3.44 -10.44 11.13
CA TRP A 31 -2.68 -11.58 10.64
C TRP A 31 -2.50 -12.58 11.76
N GLY A 32 -3.06 -13.79 11.56
CA GLY A 32 -3.02 -14.82 12.57
C GLY A 32 -3.67 -14.37 13.86
N LYS A 33 -2.95 -14.45 14.95
CA LYS A 33 -3.45 -14.09 16.29
C LYS A 33 -3.14 -12.65 16.68
N TYR A 34 -2.48 -11.90 15.80
CA TYR A 34 -2.06 -10.54 16.13
C TYR A 34 -3.20 -9.56 16.00
N ASN A 35 -3.13 -8.47 16.75
CA ASN A 35 -4.10 -7.40 16.64
C ASN A 35 -4.06 -6.77 15.25
N PRO A 36 -5.19 -6.20 14.79
CA PRO A 36 -5.23 -5.57 13.48
C PRO A 36 -4.21 -4.46 13.32
N LYS A 37 -3.65 -4.38 12.13
CA LYS A 37 -2.75 -3.31 11.71
C LYS A 37 -3.15 -2.87 10.32
N PHE A 38 -2.59 -1.77 9.87
CA PHE A 38 -2.84 -1.32 8.51
C PHE A 38 -1.92 -2.05 7.55
N ASP A 39 -2.43 -2.32 6.36
CA ASP A 39 -1.73 -3.15 5.39
C ASP A 39 -1.91 -2.58 4.00
N LEU A 40 -0.83 -2.57 3.24
CA LEU A 40 -0.83 -2.11 1.87
C LEU A 40 -0.26 -3.20 0.98
N ARG A 41 -1.11 -3.81 0.18
CA ARG A 41 -0.71 -4.86 -0.76
C ARG A 41 -1.76 -5.08 -1.83
N ALA A 42 -1.40 -5.91 -2.81
CA ALA A 42 -2.34 -6.28 -3.86
C ALA A 42 -3.05 -7.57 -3.46
N TRP A 43 -4.36 -7.59 -3.72
CA TRP A 43 -5.24 -8.72 -3.48
C TRP A 43 -5.92 -9.12 -4.79
N ASP A 44 -6.24 -10.40 -4.93
CA ASP A 44 -7.10 -10.82 -6.04
C ASP A 44 -8.54 -10.38 -5.76
N GLY A 45 -9.41 -10.52 -6.76
CA GLY A 45 -10.79 -10.05 -6.64
C GLY A 45 -11.60 -10.71 -5.55
N GLU A 46 -11.20 -11.90 -5.11
CA GLU A 46 -11.94 -12.68 -4.12
C GLU A 46 -11.26 -12.71 -2.75
N TYR A 47 -10.13 -12.03 -2.61
CA TYR A 47 -9.35 -12.01 -1.37
C TYR A 47 -8.88 -13.41 -0.95
N THR A 48 -8.64 -14.28 -1.93
CA THR A 48 -8.12 -15.62 -1.68
C THR A 48 -6.61 -15.68 -1.84
N SER A 49 -6.06 -14.76 -2.61
CA SER A 49 -4.61 -14.67 -2.84
C SER A 49 -4.15 -13.24 -2.67
N MET A 50 -2.89 -13.09 -2.28
CA MET A 50 -2.31 -11.79 -2.04
C MET A 50 -0.86 -11.78 -2.51
N LYS A 51 -0.36 -10.59 -2.85
CA LYS A 51 1.04 -10.38 -3.15
C LYS A 51 1.73 -9.85 -1.91
N LYS A 52 3.06 -9.83 -1.96
CA LYS A 52 3.86 -9.28 -0.87
C LYS A 52 3.54 -7.81 -0.69
N GLY A 53 3.44 -7.37 0.55
CA GLY A 53 3.11 -6.00 0.87
C GLY A 53 3.81 -5.51 2.11
N ILE A 54 3.30 -4.42 2.66
CA ILE A 54 3.87 -3.81 3.85
C ILE A 54 2.77 -3.61 4.90
N THR A 55 3.12 -3.88 6.14
CA THR A 55 2.23 -3.70 7.27
C THR A 55 2.71 -2.50 8.08
N LEU A 56 1.80 -1.62 8.43
CA LEU A 56 2.12 -0.38 9.12
C LEU A 56 1.35 -0.28 10.42
N SER A 57 2.01 0.22 11.46
CA SER A 57 1.33 0.55 12.70
C SER A 57 0.49 1.81 12.51
N LEU A 58 -0.36 2.11 13.50
CA LEU A 58 -1.13 3.35 13.47
C LEU A 58 -0.22 4.57 13.40
N GLU A 59 0.83 4.56 14.21
CA GLU A 59 1.78 5.69 14.26
C GLU A 59 2.48 5.88 12.92
N GLU A 60 2.88 4.79 12.28
CA GLU A 60 3.52 4.84 10.97
C GLU A 60 2.57 5.37 9.90
N LEU A 61 1.33 4.91 9.93
CA LEU A 61 0.36 5.36 8.93
C LEU A 61 -0.02 6.82 9.12
N ILE A 62 -0.12 7.27 10.37
CA ILE A 62 -0.35 8.69 10.66
C ILE A 62 0.81 9.53 10.15
N ALA A 63 2.04 9.08 10.39
CA ALA A 63 3.22 9.79 9.89
C ALA A 63 3.21 9.85 8.36
N LEU A 64 2.84 8.77 7.69
CA LEU A 64 2.74 8.75 6.24
C LEU A 64 1.68 9.73 5.74
N ARG A 65 0.52 9.73 6.39
CA ARG A 65 -0.55 10.67 6.05
C ARG A 65 -0.06 12.11 6.13
N ASP A 66 0.64 12.44 7.20
CA ASP A 66 1.11 13.81 7.41
C ASP A 66 2.18 14.19 6.39
N LEU A 67 3.10 13.27 6.07
CA LEU A 67 4.10 13.50 5.04
C LEU A 67 3.46 13.74 3.68
N LEU A 68 2.44 12.96 3.35
CA LEU A 68 1.73 13.12 2.07
C LEU A 68 1.03 14.47 2.01
N ASN A 69 0.41 14.88 3.10
CA ASN A 69 -0.30 16.16 3.16
C ASN A 69 0.64 17.36 3.08
N GLU A 70 1.88 17.20 3.50
CA GLU A 70 2.88 18.26 3.48
C GLU A 70 3.70 18.29 2.20
N SER A 71 3.51 17.31 1.33
CA SER A 71 4.35 17.14 0.13
C SER A 71 3.57 17.43 -1.14
N ASP A 72 4.21 18.16 -2.04
CA ASP A 72 3.70 18.34 -3.40
C ASP A 72 4.29 17.22 -4.26
N LEU A 73 3.57 16.11 -4.28
CA LEU A 73 4.07 14.89 -4.92
C LEU A 73 4.31 15.06 -6.41
N GLU A 74 3.44 15.79 -7.08
CA GLU A 74 3.55 15.99 -8.52
C GLU A 74 4.79 16.81 -8.86
N THR A 75 5.06 17.85 -8.10
CA THR A 75 6.23 18.68 -8.30
C THR A 75 7.51 17.92 -7.98
N ILE A 76 7.52 17.17 -6.88
CA ILE A 76 8.68 16.36 -6.51
C ILE A 76 9.03 15.38 -7.62
N LEU A 77 8.04 14.68 -8.14
CA LEU A 77 8.29 13.71 -9.21
C LEU A 77 8.74 14.39 -10.50
N ALA A 78 8.08 15.49 -10.86
CA ALA A 78 8.45 16.21 -12.08
C ALA A 78 9.89 16.72 -12.03
N GLU A 79 10.30 17.27 -10.90
CA GLU A 79 11.66 17.74 -10.72
C GLU A 79 12.68 16.60 -10.75
N ALA A 80 12.33 15.46 -10.15
CA ALA A 80 13.21 14.29 -10.17
C ALA A 80 13.40 13.75 -11.57
N ILE A 81 12.33 13.70 -12.37
CA ILE A 81 12.40 13.26 -13.76
C ILE A 81 13.30 14.20 -14.57
N GLU A 82 13.10 15.50 -14.40
CA GLU A 82 13.88 16.51 -15.09
C GLU A 82 15.36 16.41 -14.74
N GLU A 83 15.66 16.24 -13.46
CA GLU A 83 17.02 16.11 -12.98
C GLU A 83 17.68 14.85 -13.55
N LYS A 84 16.96 13.74 -13.60
CA LYS A 84 17.49 12.51 -14.16
C LYS A 84 17.77 12.62 -15.65
N GLN A 85 16.88 13.29 -16.38
CA GLN A 85 17.07 13.49 -17.84
C GLN A 85 18.28 14.38 -18.11
N ALA A 86 18.46 15.42 -17.31
CA ALA A 86 19.62 16.32 -17.45
C ALA A 86 20.94 15.58 -17.22
N SER A 87 20.96 14.62 -16.28
CA SER A 87 22.18 13.90 -15.94
C SER A 87 22.60 12.86 -16.97
N LYS A 88 21.79 12.64 -18.00
CA LYS A 88 22.12 11.68 -19.06
C LYS A 88 23.02 12.24 -20.16
N GLU A 89 23.31 13.48 -20.14
CA GLU A 89 24.17 14.10 -21.13
C GLU A 89 25.66 13.91 -20.81
#